data_432ebde4b98c8ba373316d6f56b39db3
#
_entry.id   432ebde4b98c8ba373316d6f56b39db3
#
_cell.length_a   1.000
_cell.length_b   1.000
_cell.length_c   1.000
_cell.angle_alpha   90.00
_cell.angle_beta   90.00
_cell.angle_gamma   90.00
#
_symmetry.space_group_name_H-M   'P 1'
#
loop_
_entity.id
_entity.type
_entity.pdbx_description
1 polymer ?
#
loop_
_entity_poly.entity_id
_entity_poly.type
_entity_poly.pdbx_seq_one_letter_code
_entity_poly.pdbx_strand_id
1 'polypeptide(L)'
;MTVKQWQQHWMNALSAIYPNEESRSLLIMVLSTRFGWEAVDLVIQQKTELVDVDQKWLNQVLSRLMNNEPIQYILGCVQFFGHKFKVSKGALIPRPETEQLVRLMLDLEREKKPKKALDIGTGSGCIALSAAASMKETQWQAWDISKEALTLAKENQTSIRAEVQWQVQDVFKPWPSQSFDLVVSNPPYIPLSEKPLMHNNVRQHEPHGALFVSDEYPINYYERIADQGRHHLNPGGRLYFECHYRYADQVHQMLETLAYTQVITREDEWGKPRFVLGVRPEN
;
A
#
# COMPACT_ATOMS: atom_id res chain seq x y z
N MET A 1 27.58 -0.91 25.66
CA MET A 1 27.42 -2.10 24.76
C MET A 1 27.89 -1.71 23.38
N THR A 2 28.78 -2.51 22.76
CA THR A 2 29.22 -2.25 21.38
C THR A 2 28.14 -2.64 20.35
N VAL A 3 28.24 -2.10 19.15
CA VAL A 3 27.36 -2.45 18.00
C VAL A 3 27.36 -3.96 17.76
N LYS A 4 28.55 -4.62 17.81
CA LYS A 4 28.67 -6.08 17.65
C LYS A 4 27.91 -6.85 18.72
N GLN A 5 28.04 -6.43 19.99
CA GLN A 5 27.33 -7.07 21.10
C GLN A 5 25.83 -6.91 20.99
N TRP A 6 25.38 -5.72 20.58
CA TRP A 6 23.96 -5.45 20.38
C TRP A 6 23.39 -6.23 19.18
N GLN A 7 24.15 -6.33 18.08
CA GLN A 7 23.78 -7.16 16.91
C GLN A 7 23.58 -8.62 17.32
N GLN A 8 24.49 -9.18 18.12
CA GLN A 8 24.35 -10.55 18.61
C GLN A 8 23.12 -10.72 19.52
N HIS A 9 22.86 -9.74 20.38
CA HIS A 9 21.66 -9.72 21.22
C HIS A 9 20.37 -9.70 20.36
N TRP A 10 20.32 -8.85 19.33
CA TRP A 10 19.22 -8.77 18.36
C TRP A 10 18.96 -10.10 17.67
N MET A 11 19.99 -10.70 17.08
CA MET A 11 19.86 -11.96 16.36
C MET A 11 19.37 -13.09 17.26
N ASN A 12 19.88 -13.17 18.50
CA ASN A 12 19.46 -14.18 19.48
C ASN A 12 18.00 -13.97 19.91
N ALA A 13 17.60 -12.73 20.19
CA ALA A 13 16.24 -12.41 20.64
C ALA A 13 15.18 -12.70 19.58
N LEU A 14 15.48 -12.49 18.30
CA LEU A 14 14.53 -12.67 17.20
C LEU A 14 14.55 -14.08 16.59
N SER A 15 15.52 -14.94 16.93
CA SER A 15 15.73 -16.27 16.32
C SER A 15 14.52 -17.21 16.40
N ALA A 16 13.65 -17.05 17.39
CA ALA A 16 12.44 -17.85 17.56
C ALA A 16 11.23 -17.33 16.74
N ILE A 17 11.32 -16.10 16.19
CA ILE A 17 10.20 -15.41 15.55
C ILE A 17 10.47 -15.22 14.05
N TYR A 18 11.70 -14.87 13.69
CA TYR A 18 12.11 -14.51 12.34
C TYR A 18 13.27 -15.39 11.85
N PRO A 19 13.31 -15.77 10.56
CA PRO A 19 14.50 -16.36 9.94
C PRO A 19 15.72 -15.42 10.09
N ASN A 20 16.93 -15.99 10.09
CA ASN A 20 18.16 -15.20 10.26
C ASN A 20 18.33 -14.10 9.22
N GLU A 21 17.99 -14.37 7.96
CA GLU A 21 18.09 -13.39 6.87
C GLU A 21 17.12 -12.23 7.07
N GLU A 22 15.88 -12.52 7.47
CA GLU A 22 14.88 -11.51 7.79
C GLU A 22 15.30 -10.69 9.01
N SER A 23 15.75 -11.34 10.10
CA SER A 23 16.27 -10.66 11.29
C SER A 23 17.41 -9.70 10.97
N ARG A 24 18.28 -10.07 10.02
CA ARG A 24 19.39 -9.23 9.54
C ARG A 24 18.88 -8.05 8.72
N SER A 25 17.91 -8.26 7.85
CA SER A 25 17.29 -7.21 7.05
C SER A 25 16.57 -6.18 7.93
N LEU A 26 15.83 -6.64 8.93
CA LEU A 26 15.20 -5.79 9.94
C LEU A 26 16.23 -4.96 10.72
N LEU A 27 17.35 -5.58 11.11
CA LEU A 27 18.45 -4.88 11.78
C LEU A 27 19.00 -3.73 10.93
N ILE A 28 19.30 -4.00 9.65
CA ILE A 28 19.81 -2.99 8.72
C ILE A 28 18.81 -1.84 8.60
N MET A 29 17.52 -2.14 8.45
CA MET A 29 16.46 -1.15 8.35
C MET A 29 16.39 -0.23 9.58
N VAL A 30 16.50 -0.81 10.77
CA VAL A 30 16.50 -0.09 12.06
C VAL A 30 17.72 0.84 12.15
N LEU A 31 18.90 0.32 11.87
CA LEU A 31 20.15 1.10 11.96
C LEU A 31 20.24 2.17 10.86
N SER A 32 19.76 1.87 9.65
CA SER A 32 19.63 2.86 8.59
C SER A 32 18.70 4.01 8.99
N THR A 33 17.57 3.69 9.60
CA THR A 33 16.62 4.71 10.06
C THR A 33 17.18 5.58 11.18
N ARG A 34 17.94 5.01 12.11
CA ARG A 34 18.47 5.73 13.27
C ARG A 34 19.75 6.49 12.99
N PHE A 35 20.67 5.87 12.25
CA PHE A 35 22.04 6.35 12.07
C PHE A 35 22.39 6.68 10.61
N GLY A 36 21.52 6.37 9.64
CA GLY A 36 21.82 6.47 8.22
C GLY A 36 22.81 5.40 7.73
N TRP A 37 22.97 4.29 8.49
CA TRP A 37 23.94 3.25 8.17
C TRP A 37 23.41 2.29 7.09
N GLU A 38 24.34 1.81 6.28
CA GLU A 38 24.14 0.72 5.32
C GLU A 38 24.68 -0.61 5.88
N ALA A 39 24.48 -1.70 5.13
CA ALA A 39 24.92 -3.03 5.55
C ALA A 39 26.45 -3.11 5.81
N VAL A 40 27.25 -2.34 5.07
CA VAL A 40 28.70 -2.29 5.24
C VAL A 40 29.10 -1.63 6.55
N ASP A 41 28.32 -0.67 7.05
CA ASP A 41 28.60 0.04 8.29
C ASP A 41 28.49 -0.87 9.52
N LEU A 42 27.65 -1.92 9.43
CA LEU A 42 27.59 -2.95 10.46
C LEU A 42 28.95 -3.64 10.71
N VAL A 43 29.78 -3.73 9.69
CA VAL A 43 31.14 -4.28 9.80
C VAL A 43 32.12 -3.23 10.29
N ILE A 44 32.03 -2.01 9.74
CA ILE A 44 32.94 -0.90 10.08
C ILE A 44 32.75 -0.46 11.53
N GLN A 45 31.51 -0.35 11.98
CA GLN A 45 31.12 0.19 13.28
C GLN A 45 31.08 -0.85 14.42
N GLN A 46 31.54 -2.07 14.21
CA GLN A 46 31.43 -3.17 15.18
C GLN A 46 31.94 -2.84 16.58
N LYS A 47 33.01 -2.03 16.68
CA LYS A 47 33.64 -1.63 17.93
C LYS A 47 33.08 -0.35 18.53
N THR A 48 32.22 0.35 17.81
CA THR A 48 31.60 1.59 18.29
C THR A 48 30.69 1.28 19.47
N GLU A 49 30.83 2.06 20.55
CA GLU A 49 29.94 1.98 21.70
C GLU A 49 28.66 2.77 21.43
N LEU A 50 27.52 2.10 21.68
CA LEU A 50 26.21 2.74 21.61
C LEU A 50 26.02 3.60 22.86
N VAL A 51 25.59 4.85 22.67
CA VAL A 51 25.21 5.72 23.79
C VAL A 51 23.89 5.26 24.42
N ASP A 52 23.64 5.59 25.68
CA ASP A 52 22.48 5.10 26.43
C ASP A 52 21.13 5.41 25.76
N VAL A 53 20.99 6.56 25.15
CA VAL A 53 19.75 6.95 24.48
C VAL A 53 19.47 6.05 23.26
N ASP A 54 20.51 5.66 22.53
CA ASP A 54 20.37 4.76 21.39
C ASP A 54 20.10 3.33 21.83
N GLN A 55 20.79 2.86 22.88
CA GLN A 55 20.50 1.54 23.44
C GLN A 55 19.05 1.43 23.92
N LYS A 56 18.52 2.43 24.60
CA LYS A 56 17.12 2.45 25.04
C LYS A 56 16.16 2.40 23.86
N TRP A 57 16.39 3.22 22.82
CA TRP A 57 15.56 3.22 21.63
C TRP A 57 15.62 1.88 20.89
N LEU A 58 16.81 1.33 20.67
CA LEU A 58 16.99 0.04 20.02
C LEU A 58 16.31 -1.10 20.79
N ASN A 59 16.37 -1.10 22.11
CA ASN A 59 15.68 -2.09 22.95
C ASN A 59 14.16 -1.94 22.88
N GLN A 60 13.61 -0.72 22.75
CA GLN A 60 12.19 -0.50 22.51
C GLN A 60 11.76 -1.06 21.16
N VAL A 61 12.54 -0.83 20.10
CA VAL A 61 12.29 -1.41 18.77
C VAL A 61 12.28 -2.93 18.84
N LEU A 62 13.29 -3.54 19.48
CA LEU A 62 13.39 -4.99 19.63
C LEU A 62 12.18 -5.55 20.38
N SER A 63 11.78 -4.94 21.49
CA SER A 63 10.62 -5.37 22.27
C SER A 63 9.32 -5.33 21.46
N ARG A 64 9.12 -4.31 20.63
CA ARG A 64 7.95 -4.20 19.76
C ARG A 64 7.96 -5.26 18.66
N LEU A 65 9.11 -5.56 18.05
CA LEU A 65 9.26 -6.66 17.08
C LEU A 65 8.97 -8.03 17.69
N MET A 66 9.45 -8.27 18.93
CA MET A 66 9.15 -9.50 19.66
C MET A 66 7.64 -9.68 19.93
N ASN A 67 6.87 -8.59 19.94
CA ASN A 67 5.41 -8.61 19.99
C ASN A 67 4.75 -8.66 18.60
N ASN A 68 5.49 -9.04 17.55
CA ASN A 68 5.05 -9.12 16.16
C ASN A 68 4.53 -7.79 15.58
N GLU A 69 4.91 -6.63 16.12
CA GLU A 69 4.52 -5.36 15.53
C GLU A 69 5.30 -5.14 14.23
N PRO A 70 4.64 -4.76 13.11
CA PRO A 70 5.32 -4.49 11.84
C PRO A 70 6.42 -3.45 12.00
N ILE A 71 7.60 -3.73 11.43
CA ILE A 71 8.75 -2.82 11.51
C ILE A 71 8.41 -1.43 10.98
N GLN A 72 7.57 -1.33 9.96
CA GLN A 72 7.13 -0.06 9.38
C GLN A 72 6.36 0.79 10.39
N TYR A 73 5.48 0.18 11.21
CA TYR A 73 4.79 0.90 12.28
C TYR A 73 5.73 1.27 13.44
N ILE A 74 6.73 0.45 13.69
CA ILE A 74 7.75 0.74 14.72
C ILE A 74 8.58 1.95 14.31
N LEU A 75 9.02 2.01 13.05
CA LEU A 75 9.81 3.10 12.49
C LEU A 75 8.97 4.30 12.05
N GLY A 76 7.64 4.11 11.93
CA GLY A 76 6.69 5.15 11.52
C GLY A 76 6.76 5.52 10.04
N CYS A 77 7.48 4.77 9.21
CA CYS A 77 7.62 5.07 7.79
C CYS A 77 7.93 3.84 6.93
N VAL A 78 7.69 3.99 5.62
CA VAL A 78 8.04 3.03 4.57
C VAL A 78 8.48 3.77 3.31
N GLN A 79 9.38 3.16 2.53
CA GLN A 79 9.68 3.62 1.18
C GLN A 79 8.63 3.08 0.22
N PHE A 80 8.10 3.92 -0.64
CA PHE A 80 7.14 3.54 -1.68
C PHE A 80 7.29 4.48 -2.88
N PHE A 81 7.49 3.92 -4.05
CA PHE A 81 7.64 4.65 -5.31
C PHE A 81 8.65 5.83 -5.26
N GLY A 82 9.80 5.59 -4.64
CA GLY A 82 10.85 6.59 -4.47
C GLY A 82 10.58 7.68 -3.42
N HIS A 83 9.46 7.61 -2.71
CA HIS A 83 9.09 8.55 -1.65
C HIS A 83 9.06 7.86 -0.28
N LYS A 84 9.30 8.64 0.77
CA LYS A 84 9.15 8.18 2.16
C LYS A 84 7.75 8.53 2.67
N PHE A 85 6.93 7.51 2.88
CA PHE A 85 5.59 7.63 3.44
C PHE A 85 5.59 7.40 4.94
N LYS A 86 4.91 8.24 5.69
CA LYS A 86 4.52 7.94 7.08
C LYS A 86 3.48 6.83 7.07
N VAL A 87 3.55 5.95 8.06
CA VAL A 87 2.58 4.88 8.28
C VAL A 87 2.15 4.83 9.74
N SER A 88 0.91 4.44 9.98
CA SER A 88 0.33 4.23 11.31
C SER A 88 -0.75 3.16 11.24
N LYS A 89 -1.21 2.69 12.40
CA LYS A 89 -2.25 1.65 12.51
C LYS A 89 -3.60 2.02 11.89
N GLY A 90 -3.76 3.27 11.44
CA GLY A 90 -4.99 3.75 10.78
C GLY A 90 -5.07 3.44 9.29
N ALA A 91 -4.00 2.96 8.67
CA ALA A 91 -3.96 2.65 7.23
C ALA A 91 -3.09 1.40 6.95
N LEU A 92 -3.42 0.70 5.86
CA LEU A 92 -2.61 -0.40 5.37
C LEU A 92 -1.18 0.06 5.08
N ILE A 93 -0.19 -0.74 5.43
CA ILE A 93 1.20 -0.51 5.04
C ILE A 93 1.31 -0.66 3.52
N PRO A 94 1.81 0.35 2.77
CA PRO A 94 2.03 0.25 1.33
C PRO A 94 2.82 -1.00 0.95
N ARG A 95 2.36 -1.73 -0.09
CA ARG A 95 2.93 -3.00 -0.52
C ARG A 95 3.73 -2.84 -1.82
N PRO A 96 4.74 -3.69 -2.08
CA PRO A 96 5.49 -3.66 -3.34
C PRO A 96 4.60 -3.90 -4.57
N GLU A 97 3.58 -4.74 -4.46
CA GLU A 97 2.61 -4.98 -5.53
C GLU A 97 1.86 -3.70 -5.91
N THR A 98 1.51 -2.90 -4.92
CA THR A 98 0.85 -1.60 -5.17
C THR A 98 1.77 -0.60 -5.89
N GLU A 99 3.10 -0.67 -5.69
CA GLU A 99 4.05 0.10 -6.52
C GLU A 99 3.99 -0.34 -7.99
N GLN A 100 3.84 -1.64 -8.24
CA GLN A 100 3.74 -2.17 -9.61
C GLN A 100 2.44 -1.71 -10.28
N LEU A 101 1.32 -1.64 -9.52
CA LEU A 101 0.07 -1.05 -10.02
C LEU A 101 0.28 0.41 -10.45
N VAL A 102 0.93 1.22 -9.60
CA VAL A 102 1.21 2.64 -9.93
C VAL A 102 2.08 2.73 -11.18
N ARG A 103 3.13 1.92 -11.29
CA ARG A 103 4.02 1.88 -12.47
C ARG A 103 3.26 1.51 -13.73
N LEU A 104 2.47 0.42 -13.69
CA LEU A 104 1.64 -0.04 -14.80
C LEU A 104 0.68 1.06 -15.27
N MET A 105 -0.01 1.69 -14.34
CA MET A 105 -0.93 2.80 -14.62
C MET A 105 -0.20 3.98 -15.29
N LEU A 106 0.93 4.42 -14.75
CA LEU A 106 1.70 5.52 -15.30
C LEU A 106 2.22 5.24 -16.72
N ASP A 107 2.64 4.01 -16.98
CA ASP A 107 3.13 3.59 -18.30
C ASP A 107 2.00 3.59 -19.34
N LEU A 108 0.81 3.10 -18.98
CA LEU A 108 -0.35 3.07 -19.87
C LEU A 108 -0.97 4.46 -20.13
N GLU A 109 -0.84 5.37 -19.15
CA GLU A 109 -1.35 6.75 -19.25
C GLU A 109 -0.32 7.74 -19.84
N ARG A 110 0.84 7.25 -20.25
CA ARG A 110 1.95 8.10 -20.70
C ARG A 110 1.62 8.99 -21.88
N GLU A 111 0.91 8.42 -22.87
CA GLU A 111 0.58 9.13 -24.12
C GLU A 111 -0.66 10.02 -23.98
N LYS A 112 -1.64 9.57 -23.20
CA LYS A 112 -2.90 10.30 -23.01
C LYS A 112 -3.18 10.43 -21.51
N LYS A 113 -2.55 11.44 -20.89
CA LYS A 113 -2.72 11.70 -19.45
C LYS A 113 -4.16 12.04 -19.10
N PRO A 114 -4.73 11.44 -18.03
CA PRO A 114 -6.05 11.80 -17.54
C PRO A 114 -6.06 13.24 -17.02
N LYS A 115 -7.14 13.97 -17.24
CA LYS A 115 -7.34 15.31 -16.65
C LYS A 115 -7.78 15.21 -15.19
N LYS A 116 -8.65 14.24 -14.90
CA LYS A 116 -9.16 13.98 -13.53
C LYS A 116 -9.02 12.50 -13.20
N ALA A 117 -8.43 12.23 -12.05
CA ALA A 117 -8.23 10.88 -11.56
C ALA A 117 -8.73 10.72 -10.12
N LEU A 118 -9.14 9.50 -9.78
CA LEU A 118 -9.65 9.13 -8.48
C LEU A 118 -8.96 7.88 -7.95
N ASP A 119 -8.47 7.95 -6.71
CA ASP A 119 -7.98 6.81 -5.93
C ASP A 119 -9.02 6.46 -4.85
N ILE A 120 -9.53 5.22 -4.87
CA ILE A 120 -10.58 4.74 -3.95
C ILE A 120 -9.97 3.77 -2.93
N GLY A 121 -10.23 4.03 -1.64
CA GLY A 121 -9.61 3.29 -0.55
C GLY A 121 -8.13 3.68 -0.42
N THR A 122 -7.86 4.98 -0.47
CA THR A 122 -6.50 5.53 -0.64
C THR A 122 -5.55 5.23 0.52
N GLY A 123 -6.05 4.90 1.71
CA GLY A 123 -5.25 4.57 2.88
C GLY A 123 -4.25 5.67 3.24
N SER A 124 -2.97 5.36 3.18
CA SER A 124 -1.87 6.33 3.42
C SER A 124 -1.70 7.37 2.32
N GLY A 125 -2.47 7.29 1.23
CA GLY A 125 -2.33 8.13 0.05
C GLY A 125 -1.24 7.67 -0.92
N CYS A 126 -0.70 6.48 -0.77
CA CYS A 126 0.49 6.05 -1.51
C CYS A 126 0.27 6.00 -3.04
N ILE A 127 -0.89 5.54 -3.52
CA ILE A 127 -1.22 5.54 -4.95
C ILE A 127 -1.41 6.98 -5.44
N ALA A 128 -2.36 7.72 -4.84
CA ALA A 128 -2.72 9.06 -5.28
C ALA A 128 -1.53 10.02 -5.27
N LEU A 129 -0.73 10.04 -4.20
CA LEU A 129 0.40 10.95 -4.07
C LEU A 129 1.56 10.62 -5.02
N SER A 130 1.89 9.33 -5.20
CA SER A 130 2.93 8.91 -6.15
C SER A 130 2.53 9.21 -7.59
N ALA A 131 1.27 8.97 -7.92
CA ALA A 131 0.73 9.28 -9.24
C ALA A 131 0.64 10.80 -9.48
N ALA A 132 0.18 11.58 -8.51
CA ALA A 132 0.11 13.05 -8.61
C ALA A 132 1.49 13.68 -8.75
N ALA A 133 2.51 13.16 -8.06
CA ALA A 133 3.89 13.62 -8.20
C ALA A 133 4.44 13.38 -9.62
N SER A 134 3.98 12.30 -10.29
CA SER A 134 4.39 11.91 -11.64
C SER A 134 3.54 12.56 -12.74
N MET A 135 2.24 12.74 -12.51
CA MET A 135 1.26 13.33 -13.46
C MET A 135 0.76 14.69 -12.95
N LYS A 136 1.63 15.71 -12.95
CA LYS A 136 1.39 17.02 -12.34
C LYS A 136 0.22 17.82 -12.95
N GLU A 137 -0.19 17.49 -14.18
CA GLU A 137 -1.29 18.14 -14.89
C GLU A 137 -2.66 17.49 -14.58
N THR A 138 -2.65 16.31 -13.95
CA THR A 138 -3.85 15.56 -13.57
C THR A 138 -4.38 16.07 -12.22
N GLN A 139 -5.66 16.38 -12.17
CA GLN A 139 -6.35 16.71 -10.92
C GLN A 139 -6.70 15.40 -10.18
N TRP A 140 -6.01 15.15 -9.09
CA TRP A 140 -6.21 13.95 -8.29
C TRP A 140 -7.21 14.18 -7.16
N GLN A 141 -8.14 13.25 -7.04
CA GLN A 141 -8.97 13.06 -5.84
C GLN A 141 -8.67 11.72 -5.22
N ALA A 142 -8.86 11.62 -3.91
CA ALA A 142 -8.66 10.38 -3.19
C ALA A 142 -9.72 10.25 -2.08
N TRP A 143 -10.35 9.08 -2.04
CA TRP A 143 -11.42 8.77 -1.11
C TRP A 143 -11.02 7.64 -0.16
N ASP A 144 -11.45 7.78 1.08
CA ASP A 144 -11.39 6.71 2.08
C ASP A 144 -12.57 6.85 3.04
N ILE A 145 -13.03 5.75 3.60
CA ILE A 145 -14.04 5.75 4.65
C ILE A 145 -13.44 6.17 6.01
N SER A 146 -12.14 5.91 6.22
CA SER A 146 -11.40 6.20 7.44
C SER A 146 -10.88 7.64 7.46
N LYS A 147 -11.34 8.41 8.45
CA LYS A 147 -10.81 9.76 8.71
C LYS A 147 -9.35 9.71 9.16
N GLU A 148 -8.97 8.67 9.88
CA GLU A 148 -7.60 8.44 10.36
C GLU A 148 -6.65 8.21 9.18
N ALA A 149 -7.05 7.40 8.19
CA ALA A 149 -6.29 7.18 6.97
C ALA A 149 -6.11 8.50 6.19
N LEU A 150 -7.17 9.28 6.02
CA LEU A 150 -7.08 10.57 5.33
C LEU A 150 -6.23 11.61 6.10
N THR A 151 -6.19 11.55 7.43
CA THR A 151 -5.29 12.39 8.22
C THR A 151 -3.83 12.06 7.92
N LEU A 152 -3.50 10.77 7.92
CA LEU A 152 -2.18 10.28 7.55
C LEU A 152 -1.80 10.64 6.11
N ALA A 153 -2.74 10.49 5.16
CA ALA A 153 -2.52 10.84 3.75
C ALA A 153 -2.22 12.34 3.57
N LYS A 154 -2.90 13.23 4.30
CA LYS A 154 -2.61 14.67 4.31
C LYS A 154 -1.23 14.99 4.88
N GLU A 155 -0.79 14.26 5.92
CA GLU A 155 0.58 14.41 6.42
C GLU A 155 1.61 13.99 5.39
N ASN A 156 1.37 12.88 4.66
CA ASN A 156 2.22 12.42 3.57
C ASN A 156 2.27 13.43 2.42
N GLN A 157 1.15 14.04 2.07
CA GLN A 157 1.08 15.08 1.05
C GLN A 157 2.07 16.22 1.31
N THR A 158 2.18 16.67 2.55
CA THR A 158 3.10 17.75 2.93
C THR A 158 4.55 17.41 2.60
N SER A 159 4.94 16.14 2.80
CA SER A 159 6.31 15.66 2.54
C SER A 159 6.60 15.44 1.05
N ILE A 160 5.61 14.96 0.29
CA ILE A 160 5.75 14.57 -1.12
C ILE A 160 5.54 15.75 -2.07
N ARG A 161 4.87 16.81 -1.62
CA ARG A 161 4.57 18.03 -2.39
C ARG A 161 3.76 17.74 -3.67
N ALA A 162 2.78 16.85 -3.57
CA ALA A 162 1.83 16.55 -4.62
C ALA A 162 0.44 17.04 -4.21
N GLU A 163 -0.36 17.52 -5.15
CA GLU A 163 -1.71 18.04 -4.86
C GLU A 163 -2.76 16.96 -5.06
N VAL A 164 -3.49 16.62 -3.99
CA VAL A 164 -4.59 15.66 -4.00
C VAL A 164 -5.75 16.23 -3.17
N GLN A 165 -6.96 16.11 -3.66
CA GLN A 165 -8.18 16.45 -2.94
C GLN A 165 -8.69 15.24 -2.17
N TRP A 166 -8.77 15.35 -0.85
CA TRP A 166 -9.17 14.27 0.03
C TRP A 166 -10.64 14.34 0.42
N GLN A 167 -11.35 13.23 0.35
CA GLN A 167 -12.77 13.15 0.71
C GLN A 167 -13.05 11.91 1.55
N VAL A 168 -13.79 12.07 2.65
CA VAL A 168 -14.38 10.94 3.37
C VAL A 168 -15.55 10.42 2.55
N GLN A 169 -15.45 9.21 2.02
CA GLN A 169 -16.47 8.59 1.19
C GLN A 169 -16.52 7.08 1.42
N ASP A 170 -17.73 6.59 1.70
CA ASP A 170 -18.03 5.17 1.66
C ASP A 170 -18.35 4.79 0.22
N VAL A 171 -17.61 3.87 -0.37
CA VAL A 171 -17.77 3.42 -1.76
C VAL A 171 -19.16 2.79 -2.01
N PHE A 172 -19.78 2.23 -0.96
CA PHE A 172 -21.13 1.65 -1.06
C PHE A 172 -22.26 2.68 -1.01
N LYS A 173 -21.96 3.93 -0.69
CA LYS A 173 -22.91 5.04 -0.78
C LYS A 173 -22.92 5.63 -2.20
N PRO A 174 -23.94 6.42 -2.57
CA PRO A 174 -23.93 7.15 -3.84
C PRO A 174 -22.66 8.02 -3.98
N TRP A 175 -22.05 7.98 -5.15
CA TRP A 175 -20.90 8.83 -5.43
C TRP A 175 -21.35 10.27 -5.71
N PRO A 176 -20.53 11.27 -5.39
CA PRO A 176 -20.78 12.66 -5.76
C PRO A 176 -20.94 12.82 -7.28
N SER A 177 -21.78 13.75 -7.73
CA SER A 177 -22.00 14.04 -9.16
C SER A 177 -20.77 14.70 -9.77
N GLN A 178 -19.82 13.90 -10.20
CA GLN A 178 -18.58 14.29 -10.90
C GLN A 178 -18.11 13.15 -11.77
N SER A 179 -17.22 13.44 -12.72
CA SER A 179 -16.68 12.44 -13.62
C SER A 179 -15.14 12.46 -13.63
N PHE A 180 -14.55 11.31 -13.99
CA PHE A 180 -13.12 11.05 -13.98
C PHE A 180 -12.69 10.43 -15.31
N ASP A 181 -11.44 10.62 -15.69
CA ASP A 181 -10.83 9.93 -16.82
C ASP A 181 -10.14 8.64 -16.39
N LEU A 182 -9.83 8.55 -15.08
CA LEU A 182 -9.17 7.41 -14.47
C LEU A 182 -9.71 7.17 -13.06
N VAL A 183 -9.97 5.91 -12.74
CA VAL A 183 -10.23 5.42 -11.37
C VAL A 183 -9.25 4.30 -11.06
N VAL A 184 -8.61 4.37 -9.92
CA VAL A 184 -7.72 3.32 -9.42
C VAL A 184 -8.14 2.91 -8.01
N SER A 185 -7.99 1.63 -7.67
CA SER A 185 -8.27 1.13 -6.32
C SER A 185 -7.46 -0.12 -5.99
N ASN A 186 -6.96 -0.16 -4.76
CA ASN A 186 -6.54 -1.38 -4.07
C ASN A 186 -7.50 -1.60 -2.90
N PRO A 187 -8.70 -2.16 -3.15
CA PRO A 187 -9.71 -2.34 -2.12
C PRO A 187 -9.38 -3.55 -1.24
N PRO A 188 -10.04 -3.72 -0.07
CA PRO A 188 -9.95 -4.95 0.70
C PRO A 188 -10.31 -6.17 -0.16
N TYR A 189 -9.51 -7.23 -0.08
CA TYR A 189 -9.68 -8.40 -0.95
C TYR A 189 -9.36 -9.76 -0.30
N ILE A 190 -8.94 -9.81 0.96
CA ILE A 190 -8.56 -11.05 1.63
C ILE A 190 -9.81 -11.67 2.27
N PRO A 191 -10.21 -12.90 1.87
CA PRO A 191 -11.32 -13.58 2.52
C PRO A 191 -11.07 -13.80 4.02
N LEU A 192 -12.10 -13.69 4.85
CA LEU A 192 -12.00 -13.91 6.30
C LEU A 192 -11.44 -15.29 6.65
N SER A 193 -11.71 -16.32 5.84
CA SER A 193 -11.16 -17.67 6.00
C SER A 193 -9.65 -17.75 5.87
N GLU A 194 -9.00 -16.80 5.19
CA GLU A 194 -7.54 -16.74 5.05
C GLU A 194 -6.86 -16.09 6.27
N LYS A 195 -7.61 -15.41 7.13
CA LYS A 195 -7.07 -14.72 8.31
C LYS A 195 -6.18 -15.60 9.21
N PRO A 196 -6.50 -16.88 9.49
CA PRO A 196 -5.63 -17.74 10.30
C PRO A 196 -4.28 -18.08 9.63
N LEU A 197 -4.20 -17.99 8.30
CA LEU A 197 -3.01 -18.32 7.50
C LEU A 197 -2.03 -17.14 7.39
N MET A 198 -2.46 -15.96 7.79
CA MET A 198 -1.64 -14.74 7.70
C MET A 198 -0.62 -14.67 8.83
N HIS A 199 0.51 -14.02 8.54
CA HIS A 199 1.50 -13.70 9.56
C HIS A 199 0.90 -12.86 10.69
N ASN A 200 1.35 -13.11 11.92
CA ASN A 200 0.83 -12.45 13.11
C ASN A 200 0.96 -10.91 13.06
N ASN A 201 2.04 -10.40 12.47
CA ASN A 201 2.28 -8.96 12.35
C ASN A 201 1.15 -8.27 11.57
N VAL A 202 0.69 -8.83 10.46
CA VAL A 202 -0.43 -8.29 9.67
C VAL A 202 -1.75 -8.48 10.42
N ARG A 203 -2.02 -9.72 10.85
CA ARG A 203 -3.29 -10.11 11.47
C ARG A 203 -3.63 -9.32 12.73
N GLN A 204 -2.62 -8.98 13.55
CA GLN A 204 -2.81 -8.36 14.86
C GLN A 204 -2.72 -6.83 14.83
N HIS A 205 -2.03 -6.26 13.85
CA HIS A 205 -1.66 -4.85 13.90
C HIS A 205 -2.22 -4.00 12.77
N GLU A 206 -2.51 -4.59 11.59
CA GLU A 206 -3.04 -3.82 10.47
C GLU A 206 -4.57 -3.71 10.53
N PRO A 207 -5.18 -2.64 9.99
CA PRO A 207 -6.61 -2.40 10.10
C PRO A 207 -7.42 -3.45 9.31
N HIS A 208 -8.25 -4.21 10.02
CA HIS A 208 -9.03 -5.29 9.42
C HIS A 208 -9.96 -4.82 8.30
N GLY A 209 -10.52 -3.62 8.41
CA GLY A 209 -11.37 -3.04 7.36
C GLY A 209 -10.65 -2.74 6.05
N ALA A 210 -9.31 -2.62 6.07
CA ALA A 210 -8.49 -2.45 4.88
C ALA A 210 -8.00 -3.78 4.27
N LEU A 211 -8.22 -4.91 4.96
CA LEU A 211 -7.70 -6.21 4.55
C LEU A 211 -8.81 -7.17 4.11
N PHE A 212 -9.86 -7.30 4.93
CA PHE A 212 -10.76 -8.44 4.84
C PHE A 212 -12.09 -8.15 4.16
N VAL A 213 -12.54 -9.15 3.41
CA VAL A 213 -13.87 -9.24 2.80
C VAL A 213 -14.59 -10.50 3.26
N SER A 214 -15.92 -10.53 3.05
CA SER A 214 -16.71 -11.74 3.27
C SER A 214 -16.27 -12.85 2.32
N ASP A 215 -16.22 -14.09 2.83
CA ASP A 215 -15.96 -15.27 2.01
C ASP A 215 -17.07 -15.55 0.99
N GLU A 216 -18.31 -15.16 1.29
CA GLU A 216 -19.46 -15.37 0.41
C GLU A 216 -19.40 -14.49 -0.84
N TYR A 217 -18.78 -13.29 -0.72
CA TYR A 217 -18.75 -12.34 -1.83
C TYR A 217 -17.42 -11.55 -1.88
N PRO A 218 -16.33 -12.21 -2.24
CA PRO A 218 -14.98 -11.62 -2.15
C PRO A 218 -14.72 -10.50 -3.16
N ILE A 219 -15.55 -10.38 -4.21
CA ILE A 219 -15.39 -9.36 -5.26
C ILE A 219 -16.33 -8.15 -5.12
N ASN A 220 -17.05 -8.02 -3.99
CA ASN A 220 -18.08 -7.01 -3.79
C ASN A 220 -17.60 -5.57 -3.96
N TYR A 221 -16.37 -5.24 -3.51
CA TYR A 221 -15.80 -3.92 -3.70
C TYR A 221 -15.53 -3.62 -5.17
N TYR A 222 -14.97 -4.59 -5.91
CA TYR A 222 -14.67 -4.45 -7.33
C TYR A 222 -15.95 -4.21 -8.13
N GLU A 223 -16.98 -5.03 -7.90
CA GLU A 223 -18.26 -4.88 -8.57
C GLU A 223 -18.90 -3.52 -8.27
N ARG A 224 -18.89 -3.11 -6.99
CA ARG A 224 -19.43 -1.81 -6.61
C ARG A 224 -18.69 -0.65 -7.26
N ILE A 225 -17.36 -0.69 -7.28
CA ILE A 225 -16.54 0.35 -7.91
C ILE A 225 -16.74 0.36 -9.41
N ALA A 226 -16.78 -0.79 -10.06
CA ALA A 226 -16.98 -0.91 -11.50
C ALA A 226 -18.38 -0.46 -11.91
N ASP A 227 -19.44 -0.84 -11.18
CA ASP A 227 -20.81 -0.40 -11.44
C ASP A 227 -20.93 1.12 -11.37
N GLN A 228 -20.43 1.75 -10.32
CA GLN A 228 -20.39 3.20 -10.20
C GLN A 228 -19.47 3.85 -11.24
N GLY A 229 -18.35 3.21 -11.56
CA GLY A 229 -17.42 3.65 -12.59
C GLY A 229 -18.08 3.81 -13.96
N ARG A 230 -19.06 2.99 -14.32
CA ARG A 230 -19.83 3.14 -15.58
C ARG A 230 -20.53 4.50 -15.69
N HIS A 231 -20.92 5.09 -14.58
CA HIS A 231 -21.64 6.36 -14.52
C HIS A 231 -20.72 7.56 -14.30
N HIS A 232 -19.56 7.33 -13.67
CA HIS A 232 -18.65 8.37 -13.22
C HIS A 232 -17.32 8.43 -13.98
N LEU A 233 -16.94 7.41 -14.75
CA LEU A 233 -15.86 7.54 -15.74
C LEU A 233 -16.38 8.30 -16.97
N ASN A 234 -15.55 9.13 -17.57
CA ASN A 234 -15.80 9.69 -18.89
C ASN A 234 -15.75 8.57 -19.96
N PRO A 235 -16.41 8.72 -21.12
CA PRO A 235 -16.22 7.80 -22.23
C PRO A 235 -14.73 7.61 -22.55
N GLY A 236 -14.27 6.36 -22.71
CA GLY A 236 -12.85 6.02 -22.85
C GLY A 236 -12.03 6.13 -21.57
N GLY A 237 -12.66 6.44 -20.44
CA GLY A 237 -12.01 6.46 -19.12
C GLY A 237 -11.63 5.06 -18.64
N ARG A 238 -10.61 4.97 -17.81
CA ARG A 238 -9.98 3.70 -17.40
C ARG A 238 -10.16 3.42 -15.93
N LEU A 239 -10.35 2.13 -15.64
CA LEU A 239 -10.47 1.56 -14.30
C LEU A 239 -9.32 0.60 -14.05
N TYR A 240 -8.62 0.78 -12.93
CA TYR A 240 -7.48 -0.04 -12.51
C TYR A 240 -7.72 -0.64 -11.14
N PHE A 241 -7.51 -1.95 -11.01
CA PHE A 241 -7.61 -2.67 -9.75
C PHE A 241 -6.33 -3.44 -9.42
N GLU A 242 -5.91 -3.39 -8.15
CA GLU A 242 -5.12 -4.46 -7.55
C GLU A 242 -6.09 -5.50 -7.00
N CYS A 243 -5.81 -6.80 -7.26
CA CYS A 243 -6.71 -7.89 -6.92
C CYS A 243 -6.00 -9.00 -6.14
N HIS A 244 -6.76 -9.74 -5.35
CA HIS A 244 -6.32 -11.04 -4.88
C HIS A 244 -6.14 -11.98 -6.08
N TYR A 245 -4.99 -12.65 -6.19
CA TYR A 245 -4.63 -13.47 -7.36
C TYR A 245 -5.66 -14.55 -7.71
N ARG A 246 -6.35 -15.11 -6.70
CA ARG A 246 -7.40 -16.14 -6.89
C ARG A 246 -8.68 -15.59 -7.52
N TYR A 247 -8.92 -14.30 -7.44
CA TYR A 247 -10.15 -13.68 -7.92
C TYR A 247 -9.94 -12.77 -9.12
N ALA A 248 -8.71 -12.66 -9.64
CA ALA A 248 -8.40 -11.81 -10.77
C ALA A 248 -9.24 -12.16 -12.02
N ASP A 249 -9.44 -13.46 -12.31
CA ASP A 249 -10.28 -13.91 -13.42
C ASP A 249 -11.76 -13.56 -13.21
N GLN A 250 -12.25 -13.66 -11.96
CA GLN A 250 -13.62 -13.28 -11.65
C GLN A 250 -13.83 -11.77 -11.80
N VAL A 251 -12.84 -10.95 -11.38
CA VAL A 251 -12.88 -9.50 -11.56
C VAL A 251 -12.82 -9.14 -13.05
N HIS A 252 -12.00 -9.84 -13.82
CA HIS A 252 -11.94 -9.68 -15.28
C HIS A 252 -13.31 -9.94 -15.92
N GLN A 253 -13.91 -11.10 -15.69
CA GLN A 253 -15.23 -11.48 -16.21
C GLN A 253 -16.34 -10.52 -15.74
N MET A 254 -16.27 -10.06 -14.51
CA MET A 254 -17.19 -9.07 -13.96
C MET A 254 -17.11 -7.74 -14.74
N LEU A 255 -15.91 -7.26 -15.07
CA LEU A 255 -15.75 -6.06 -15.88
C LEU A 255 -16.33 -6.24 -17.30
N GLU A 256 -16.12 -7.38 -17.95
CA GLU A 256 -16.72 -7.70 -19.24
C GLU A 256 -18.26 -7.73 -19.16
N THR A 257 -18.81 -8.36 -18.11
CA THR A 257 -20.26 -8.41 -17.85
C THR A 257 -20.86 -7.00 -17.67
N LEU A 258 -20.10 -6.11 -17.03
CA LEU A 258 -20.46 -4.69 -16.89
C LEU A 258 -20.16 -3.85 -18.14
N ALA A 259 -19.90 -4.49 -19.27
CA ALA A 259 -19.63 -3.86 -20.57
C ALA A 259 -18.40 -2.93 -20.59
N TYR A 260 -17.41 -3.15 -19.72
CA TYR A 260 -16.10 -2.58 -19.94
C TYR A 260 -15.44 -3.25 -21.14
N THR A 261 -14.68 -2.49 -21.91
CA THR A 261 -13.93 -2.97 -23.08
C THR A 261 -12.44 -3.02 -22.78
N GLN A 262 -11.66 -3.66 -23.65
CA GLN A 262 -10.20 -3.78 -23.48
C GLN A 262 -9.83 -4.26 -22.07
N VAL A 263 -10.59 -5.20 -21.53
CA VAL A 263 -10.29 -5.75 -20.21
C VAL A 263 -9.02 -6.57 -20.28
N ILE A 264 -8.07 -6.27 -19.39
CA ILE A 264 -6.75 -6.90 -19.36
C ILE A 264 -6.43 -7.30 -17.94
N THR A 265 -5.90 -8.52 -17.78
CA THR A 265 -5.26 -8.98 -16.54
C THR A 265 -3.76 -8.97 -16.73
N ARG A 266 -3.02 -8.46 -15.71
CA ARG A 266 -1.55 -8.43 -15.66
C ARG A 266 -1.07 -9.15 -14.42
N GLU A 267 0.06 -9.83 -14.56
CA GLU A 267 0.76 -10.51 -13.47
C GLU A 267 1.67 -9.53 -12.72
N ASP A 268 1.90 -9.84 -11.44
CA ASP A 268 2.95 -9.20 -10.64
C ASP A 268 4.34 -9.78 -10.98
N GLU A 269 5.39 -9.24 -10.39
CA GLU A 269 6.78 -9.70 -10.60
C GLU A 269 7.01 -11.16 -10.21
N TRP A 270 6.09 -11.79 -9.47
CA TRP A 270 6.14 -13.20 -9.09
C TRP A 270 5.27 -14.10 -9.98
N GLY A 271 4.72 -13.57 -11.08
CA GLY A 271 3.89 -14.30 -12.03
C GLY A 271 2.49 -14.62 -11.54
N LYS A 272 1.95 -13.86 -10.58
CA LYS A 272 0.58 -14.01 -10.10
C LYS A 272 -0.33 -12.96 -10.75
N PRO A 273 -1.52 -13.33 -11.28
CA PRO A 273 -2.49 -12.38 -11.79
C PRO A 273 -2.92 -11.42 -10.66
N ARG A 274 -2.58 -10.15 -10.79
CA ARG A 274 -2.70 -9.18 -9.69
C ARG A 274 -3.40 -7.89 -10.09
N PHE A 275 -3.31 -7.49 -11.35
CA PHE A 275 -3.86 -6.22 -11.81
C PHE A 275 -4.88 -6.47 -12.88
N VAL A 276 -6.10 -5.94 -12.67
CA VAL A 276 -7.17 -6.00 -13.66
C VAL A 276 -7.58 -4.58 -14.03
N LEU A 277 -7.63 -4.31 -15.30
CA LEU A 277 -8.00 -3.00 -15.82
C LEU A 277 -9.03 -3.13 -16.94
N GLY A 278 -9.84 -2.11 -17.11
CA GLY A 278 -10.86 -2.05 -18.18
C GLY A 278 -11.13 -0.61 -18.59
N VAL A 279 -11.65 -0.44 -19.78
CA VAL A 279 -11.99 0.86 -20.38
C VAL A 279 -13.50 1.01 -20.46
N ARG A 280 -14.05 2.13 -19.96
CA ARG A 280 -15.45 2.47 -20.20
C ARG A 280 -15.66 2.70 -21.70
N PRO A 281 -16.67 2.09 -22.34
CA PRO A 281 -16.98 2.31 -23.76
C PRO A 281 -17.18 3.80 -24.08
N GLU A 282 -16.90 4.18 -25.31
CA GLU A 282 -17.11 5.55 -25.80
C GLU A 282 -18.58 5.89 -26.08
N ASN A 283 -19.45 4.87 -26.13
CA ASN A 283 -20.90 4.99 -26.42
C ASN A 283 -21.75 4.61 -25.20
#